data_491f4f880d24b391efa01636ef7b8cc1
#
_entry.id   491f4f880d24b391efa01636ef7b8cc1
#
_cell.length_a   1.000
_cell.length_b   1.000
_cell.length_c   1.000
_cell.angle_alpha   90.00
_cell.angle_beta   90.00
_cell.angle_gamma   90.00
#
_symmetry.space_group_name_H-M   'P 1'
#
loop_
_entity.id
_entity.type
_entity.pdbx_description
1 polymer ?
#
loop_
_entity_poly.entity_id
_entity_poly.type
_entity_poly.pdbx_seq_one_letter_code
_entity_poly.pdbx_strand_id
1 'polypeptide(L)'
;MNAVLKRRTIAALLALAVPAFATTVQAWGDIGHRIVAELAFRQLDPSAKAEVERLLKADGDDSLPDVASWPDRLRDNPETKELGKATGPLHYMDFVDGKCHYVPARQCAGGKCVVGGLEKYVAILGDRHKSNAERAEALKFVVHFVGDVHQPLHAGNRDDKGGNDYQVQLDGKGTNLHSVWDSKMLYTRDLKWQAYADRLAAEGPVTLPKPQAPLDNPYAQWAEESCEIVAKDGFYPDSHKVDDAYVARNLPVAETRLREAGKRLADLLNKTLD
;
A
#
# COMPACT_ATOMS: atom_id res chain seq x y z
N MET A 1 63.54 23.64 42.82
CA MET A 1 62.72 24.06 41.66
C MET A 1 61.93 22.85 41.21
N ASN A 2 60.68 22.69 41.67
CA ASN A 2 59.84 21.53 41.39
C ASN A 2 58.86 21.89 40.26
N ALA A 3 58.99 21.25 39.09
CA ALA A 3 58.05 21.38 37.97
C ALA A 3 56.88 20.40 38.17
N VAL A 4 55.68 20.92 38.39
CA VAL A 4 54.43 20.12 38.46
C VAL A 4 53.89 19.89 37.04
N LEU A 5 53.97 18.66 36.61
CA LEU A 5 53.43 18.19 35.30
C LEU A 5 51.90 18.00 35.42
N LYS A 6 51.13 18.94 34.84
CA LYS A 6 49.62 18.80 34.74
C LYS A 6 49.28 17.78 33.67
N ARG A 7 48.79 16.60 34.07
CA ARG A 7 48.16 15.60 33.18
C ARG A 7 46.80 16.14 32.73
N ARG A 8 46.63 16.40 31.45
CA ARG A 8 45.30 16.64 30.84
C ARG A 8 44.67 15.31 30.47
N THR A 9 43.60 14.97 31.13
CA THR A 9 42.74 13.84 30.78
C THR A 9 41.87 14.23 29.63
N ILE A 10 42.07 13.62 28.48
CA ILE A 10 41.17 13.78 27.31
C ILE A 10 40.08 12.70 27.48
N ALA A 11 38.86 13.18 27.79
CA ALA A 11 37.69 12.30 27.78
C ALA A 11 37.26 12.14 26.33
N ALA A 12 37.43 10.93 25.78
CA ALA A 12 36.92 10.54 24.48
C ALA A 12 35.41 10.25 24.62
N LEU A 13 34.58 11.12 24.08
CA LEU A 13 33.15 10.86 23.89
C LEU A 13 32.99 9.82 22.77
N LEU A 14 32.71 8.56 23.13
CA LEU A 14 32.19 7.58 22.18
C LEU A 14 30.75 7.97 21.81
N ALA A 15 30.57 8.54 20.63
CA ALA A 15 29.26 8.67 20.03
C ALA A 15 28.78 7.28 19.60
N LEU A 16 27.86 6.70 20.34
CA LEU A 16 27.12 5.52 19.92
C LEU A 16 26.24 5.89 18.73
N ALA A 17 26.69 5.54 17.52
CA ALA A 17 25.87 5.58 16.33
C ALA A 17 24.76 4.52 16.47
N VAL A 18 23.54 4.93 16.84
CA VAL A 18 22.36 4.10 16.74
C VAL A 18 22.09 3.89 15.26
N PRO A 19 22.11 2.65 14.73
CA PRO A 19 21.72 2.43 13.35
C PRO A 19 20.25 2.84 13.20
N ALA A 20 19.99 3.86 12.38
CA ALA A 20 18.64 4.16 11.92
C ALA A 20 18.21 2.99 11.02
N PHE A 21 17.44 2.07 11.58
CA PHE A 21 16.72 1.11 10.77
C PHE A 21 15.74 1.90 9.92
N ALA A 22 16.01 2.01 8.62
CA ALA A 22 15.05 2.47 7.66
C ALA A 22 13.88 1.47 7.71
N THR A 23 12.79 1.85 8.37
CA THR A 23 11.54 1.08 8.32
C THR A 23 11.07 1.14 6.87
N THR A 24 11.08 0.00 6.21
CA THR A 24 10.51 -0.14 4.87
C THR A 24 9.03 0.24 4.96
N VAL A 25 8.63 1.28 4.22
CA VAL A 25 7.23 1.61 4.02
C VAL A 25 6.67 0.47 3.18
N GLN A 26 5.85 -0.36 3.78
CA GLN A 26 5.01 -1.34 3.08
C GLN A 26 3.62 -0.75 3.07
N ALA A 27 2.97 -0.75 1.92
CA ALA A 27 1.54 -0.52 1.74
C ALA A 27 0.72 -1.46 2.64
N TRP A 28 -0.57 -1.64 2.41
CA TRP A 28 -1.23 -2.72 3.15
C TRP A 28 -0.24 -3.84 3.40
N GLY A 29 0.18 -4.10 4.63
CA GLY A 29 1.18 -5.14 4.89
C GLY A 29 0.78 -6.45 4.19
N ASP A 30 1.63 -7.45 4.18
CA ASP A 30 1.39 -8.71 3.46
C ASP A 30 -0.04 -9.26 3.64
N ILE A 31 -0.62 -9.11 4.84
CA ILE A 31 -1.99 -9.56 5.14
C ILE A 31 -3.04 -8.85 4.28
N GLY A 32 -2.96 -7.52 4.16
CA GLY A 32 -3.98 -6.74 3.42
C GLY A 32 -3.89 -6.98 1.91
N HIS A 33 -2.68 -6.99 1.34
CA HIS A 33 -2.49 -7.32 -0.09
C HIS A 33 -2.99 -8.72 -0.44
N ARG A 34 -2.72 -9.74 0.41
CA ARG A 34 -3.24 -11.09 0.21
C ARG A 34 -4.76 -11.12 0.25
N ILE A 35 -5.39 -10.40 1.19
CA ILE A 35 -6.85 -10.30 1.29
C ILE A 35 -7.44 -9.67 0.02
N VAL A 36 -6.89 -8.55 -0.46
CA VAL A 36 -7.35 -7.89 -1.70
C VAL A 36 -7.25 -8.82 -2.90
N ALA A 37 -6.11 -9.50 -3.06
CA ALA A 37 -5.88 -10.45 -4.15
C ALA A 37 -6.85 -11.63 -4.12
N GLU A 38 -7.10 -12.20 -2.93
CA GLU A 38 -8.04 -13.31 -2.74
C GLU A 38 -9.47 -12.89 -3.03
N LEU A 39 -9.91 -11.74 -2.50
CA LEU A 39 -11.25 -11.21 -2.76
C LEU A 39 -11.48 -10.94 -4.25
N ALA A 40 -10.44 -10.47 -4.96
CA ALA A 40 -10.50 -10.28 -6.41
C ALA A 40 -10.56 -11.61 -7.15
N PHE A 41 -9.68 -12.56 -6.83
CA PHE A 41 -9.58 -13.84 -7.51
C PHE A 41 -10.89 -14.64 -7.47
N ARG A 42 -11.66 -14.54 -6.37
CA ARG A 42 -12.99 -15.16 -6.23
C ARG A 42 -14.06 -14.57 -7.14
N GLN A 43 -13.83 -13.36 -7.68
CA GLN A 43 -14.77 -12.60 -8.51
C GLN A 43 -14.33 -12.53 -9.98
N LEU A 44 -13.26 -13.24 -10.35
CA LEU A 44 -12.81 -13.29 -11.74
C LEU A 44 -13.76 -14.13 -12.59
N ASP A 45 -14.03 -13.64 -13.79
CA ASP A 45 -14.69 -14.41 -14.84
C ASP A 45 -13.79 -15.57 -15.27
N PRO A 46 -14.36 -16.68 -15.79
CA PRO A 46 -13.57 -17.86 -16.14
C PRO A 46 -12.39 -17.58 -17.08
N SER A 47 -12.56 -16.69 -18.07
CA SER A 47 -11.51 -16.30 -19.03
C SER A 47 -10.36 -15.57 -18.34
N ALA A 48 -10.67 -14.53 -17.57
CA ALA A 48 -9.68 -13.74 -16.83
C ALA A 48 -8.97 -14.60 -15.78
N LYS A 49 -9.69 -15.49 -15.09
CA LYS A 49 -9.12 -16.42 -14.13
C LYS A 49 -8.11 -17.37 -14.78
N ALA A 50 -8.47 -17.96 -15.91
CA ALA A 50 -7.56 -18.84 -16.65
C ALA A 50 -6.30 -18.12 -17.12
N GLU A 51 -6.44 -16.85 -17.56
CA GLU A 51 -5.29 -16.07 -18.00
C GLU A 51 -4.39 -15.65 -16.85
N VAL A 52 -4.96 -15.27 -15.69
CA VAL A 52 -4.20 -15.01 -14.45
C VAL A 52 -3.39 -16.24 -14.05
N GLU A 53 -4.03 -17.41 -13.96
CA GLU A 53 -3.37 -18.68 -13.61
C GLU A 53 -2.27 -19.03 -14.62
N ARG A 54 -2.51 -18.81 -15.91
CA ARG A 54 -1.53 -19.05 -16.98
C ARG A 54 -0.29 -18.15 -16.83
N LEU A 55 -0.49 -16.86 -16.54
CA LEU A 55 0.61 -15.89 -16.36
C LEU A 55 1.43 -16.22 -15.12
N LEU A 56 0.78 -16.50 -13.98
CA LEU A 56 1.45 -16.89 -12.74
C LEU A 56 2.29 -18.15 -12.94
N LYS A 57 1.71 -19.19 -13.54
CA LYS A 57 2.43 -20.44 -13.82
C LYS A 57 3.62 -20.23 -14.75
N ALA A 58 3.50 -19.35 -15.75
CA ALA A 58 4.60 -19.04 -16.67
C ALA A 58 5.80 -18.36 -15.98
N ASP A 59 5.54 -17.68 -14.85
CA ASP A 59 6.56 -17.01 -14.03
C ASP A 59 7.01 -17.83 -12.81
N GLY A 60 6.43 -19.02 -12.62
CA GLY A 60 6.77 -19.94 -11.53
C GLY A 60 6.08 -19.63 -10.21
N ASP A 61 5.01 -18.83 -10.25
CA ASP A 61 4.24 -18.44 -9.07
C ASP A 61 3.00 -19.36 -8.90
N ASP A 62 2.58 -19.58 -7.64
CA ASP A 62 1.50 -20.50 -7.29
C ASP A 62 0.11 -19.85 -7.30
N SER A 63 -0.02 -18.63 -6.76
CA SER A 63 -1.32 -17.98 -6.61
C SER A 63 -1.25 -16.46 -6.61
N LEU A 64 -2.38 -15.81 -6.92
CA LEU A 64 -2.48 -14.34 -6.92
C LEU A 64 -2.19 -13.74 -5.54
N PRO A 65 -2.69 -14.30 -4.40
CA PRO A 65 -2.33 -13.81 -3.06
C PRO A 65 -0.83 -13.93 -2.73
N ASP A 66 -0.12 -14.91 -3.27
CA ASP A 66 1.30 -15.11 -2.95
C ASP A 66 2.21 -14.06 -3.59
N VAL A 67 1.78 -13.50 -4.71
CA VAL A 67 2.52 -12.45 -5.42
C VAL A 67 2.10 -11.03 -5.04
N ALA A 68 1.01 -10.88 -4.27
CA ALA A 68 0.41 -9.59 -3.99
C ALA A 68 1.34 -8.58 -3.29
N SER A 69 2.31 -9.05 -2.48
CA SER A 69 3.32 -8.20 -1.83
C SER A 69 4.71 -8.30 -2.50
N TRP A 70 4.80 -8.91 -3.69
CA TRP A 70 6.08 -9.05 -4.38
C TRP A 70 6.75 -7.69 -4.70
N PRO A 71 6.03 -6.62 -5.12
CA PRO A 71 6.64 -5.32 -5.39
C PRO A 71 7.36 -4.69 -4.19
N ASP A 72 6.86 -4.87 -2.98
CA ASP A 72 7.49 -4.39 -1.76
C ASP A 72 8.82 -5.07 -1.47
N ARG A 73 8.92 -6.37 -1.77
CA ARG A 73 10.12 -7.18 -1.53
C ARG A 73 11.25 -6.93 -2.54
N LEU A 74 10.99 -6.24 -3.65
CA LEU A 74 11.98 -5.97 -4.69
C LEU A 74 13.23 -5.26 -4.17
N ARG A 75 13.06 -4.33 -3.22
CA ARG A 75 14.18 -3.56 -2.67
C ARG A 75 15.08 -4.35 -1.73
N ASP A 76 14.59 -5.47 -1.20
CA ASP A 76 15.29 -6.30 -0.23
C ASP A 76 16.16 -7.38 -0.91
N ASN A 77 15.92 -7.65 -2.20
CA ASN A 77 16.68 -8.59 -2.99
C ASN A 77 17.72 -7.84 -3.87
N PRO A 78 19.03 -8.15 -3.75
CA PRO A 78 20.08 -7.50 -4.54
C PRO A 78 19.85 -7.54 -6.05
N GLU A 79 19.25 -8.62 -6.58
CA GLU A 79 19.01 -8.81 -8.02
C GLU A 79 17.89 -7.90 -8.55
N THR A 80 16.90 -7.56 -7.71
CA THR A 80 15.74 -6.75 -8.09
C THR A 80 15.75 -5.34 -7.49
N LYS A 81 16.77 -5.02 -6.71
CA LYS A 81 16.88 -3.74 -5.97
C LYS A 81 16.73 -2.50 -6.84
N GLU A 82 17.30 -2.51 -8.04
CA GLU A 82 17.21 -1.37 -8.97
C GLU A 82 15.78 -1.21 -9.49
N LEU A 83 15.07 -2.31 -9.78
CA LEU A 83 13.63 -2.27 -10.09
C LEU A 83 12.83 -1.72 -8.90
N GLY A 84 13.10 -2.21 -7.69
CA GLY A 84 12.44 -1.72 -6.48
C GLY A 84 12.66 -0.23 -6.21
N LYS A 85 13.85 0.32 -6.51
CA LYS A 85 14.11 1.77 -6.44
C LYS A 85 13.34 2.54 -7.51
N ALA A 86 13.31 2.03 -8.74
CA ALA A 86 12.64 2.67 -9.86
C ALA A 86 11.12 2.70 -9.67
N THR A 87 10.55 1.68 -9.05
CA THR A 87 9.11 1.53 -8.81
C THR A 87 8.65 2.07 -7.45
N GLY A 88 9.56 2.33 -6.52
CA GLY A 88 9.23 2.86 -5.19
C GLY A 88 8.26 4.04 -5.18
N PRO A 89 8.45 5.08 -6.02
CA PRO A 89 7.51 6.20 -6.10
C PRO A 89 6.12 5.85 -6.63
N LEU A 90 5.93 4.64 -7.19
CA LEU A 90 4.65 4.20 -7.78
C LEU A 90 3.70 3.57 -6.74
N HIS A 91 4.12 3.45 -5.49
CA HIS A 91 3.30 2.86 -4.42
C HIS A 91 2.34 3.85 -3.77
N TYR A 92 2.54 5.15 -3.95
CA TYR A 92 1.77 6.19 -3.26
C TYR A 92 1.63 7.45 -4.11
N MET A 93 0.84 8.38 -3.62
CA MET A 93 0.80 9.78 -4.02
C MET A 93 0.35 10.64 -2.84
N ASP A 94 0.73 11.92 -2.81
CA ASP A 94 0.39 12.81 -1.72
C ASP A 94 -0.41 14.02 -2.23
N PHE A 95 -1.46 14.37 -1.50
CA PHE A 95 -2.27 15.57 -1.69
C PHE A 95 -1.84 16.67 -0.70
N VAL A 96 -0.54 17.04 -0.75
CA VAL A 96 0.09 17.96 0.22
C VAL A 96 -0.54 19.37 0.32
N ASP A 97 -1.41 19.71 -0.63
CA ASP A 97 -2.20 20.95 -0.59
C ASP A 97 -3.48 20.83 0.24
N GLY A 98 -3.70 19.68 0.88
CA GLY A 98 -4.87 19.39 1.71
C GLY A 98 -6.18 19.23 0.92
N LYS A 99 -6.11 19.26 -0.41
CA LYS A 99 -7.28 19.12 -1.29
C LYS A 99 -7.24 17.77 -1.96
N CYS A 100 -8.23 16.95 -1.73
CA CYS A 100 -8.37 15.63 -2.35
C CYS A 100 -8.86 15.75 -3.80
N HIS A 101 -8.15 16.53 -4.61
CA HIS A 101 -8.44 16.71 -6.02
C HIS A 101 -7.19 16.49 -6.86
N TYR A 102 -7.23 15.46 -7.71
CA TYR A 102 -6.12 15.03 -8.52
C TYR A 102 -5.82 16.00 -9.66
N VAL A 103 -4.60 16.50 -9.69
CA VAL A 103 -4.05 17.27 -10.80
C VAL A 103 -2.74 16.62 -11.20
N PRO A 104 -2.64 15.97 -12.37
CA PRO A 104 -1.48 15.14 -12.76
C PRO A 104 -0.14 15.86 -12.60
N ALA A 105 -0.06 17.13 -12.99
CA ALA A 105 1.16 17.92 -12.89
C ALA A 105 1.64 18.14 -11.44
N ARG A 106 0.75 18.06 -10.45
CA ARG A 106 1.08 18.26 -9.03
C ARG A 106 1.38 16.96 -8.31
N GLN A 107 0.46 16.01 -8.38
CA GLN A 107 0.54 14.79 -7.58
C GLN A 107 1.27 13.64 -8.31
N CYS A 108 1.40 13.71 -9.65
CA CYS A 108 1.91 12.61 -10.46
C CYS A 108 2.83 13.05 -11.59
N ALA A 109 3.71 14.01 -11.33
CA ALA A 109 4.62 14.54 -12.33
C ALA A 109 5.43 13.42 -13.02
N GLY A 110 5.33 13.32 -14.34
CA GLY A 110 6.01 12.27 -15.10
C GLY A 110 5.50 10.85 -14.85
N GLY A 111 4.28 10.69 -14.33
CA GLY A 111 3.69 9.39 -14.01
C GLY A 111 4.31 8.72 -12.78
N LYS A 112 5.05 9.45 -11.95
CA LYS A 112 5.74 8.91 -10.76
C LYS A 112 4.83 8.95 -9.54
N CYS A 113 3.76 8.20 -9.57
CA CYS A 113 2.81 8.00 -8.47
C CYS A 113 2.03 6.71 -8.71
N VAL A 114 1.21 6.28 -7.74
CA VAL A 114 0.40 5.06 -7.84
C VAL A 114 -0.58 5.07 -9.01
N VAL A 115 -1.17 6.22 -9.34
CA VAL A 115 -2.05 6.39 -10.51
C VAL A 115 -1.28 6.12 -11.80
N GLY A 116 -0.12 6.74 -11.99
CA GLY A 116 0.73 6.50 -13.16
C GLY A 116 1.30 5.08 -13.20
N GLY A 117 1.56 4.48 -12.04
CA GLY A 117 1.93 3.06 -11.92
C GLY A 117 0.83 2.16 -12.46
N LEU A 118 -0.41 2.38 -12.05
CA LEU A 118 -1.58 1.63 -12.54
C LEU A 118 -1.77 1.82 -14.05
N GLU A 119 -1.73 3.05 -14.56
CA GLU A 119 -1.83 3.31 -16.01
C GLU A 119 -0.79 2.50 -16.79
N LYS A 120 0.48 2.57 -16.36
CA LYS A 120 1.59 1.87 -17.00
C LYS A 120 1.40 0.37 -17.01
N TYR A 121 1.17 -0.23 -15.85
CA TYR A 121 1.21 -1.68 -15.72
C TYR A 121 -0.09 -2.34 -16.20
N VAL A 122 -1.23 -1.68 -16.13
CA VAL A 122 -2.47 -2.17 -16.76
C VAL A 122 -2.32 -2.19 -18.29
N ALA A 123 -1.69 -1.17 -18.88
CA ALA A 123 -1.43 -1.17 -20.32
C ALA A 123 -0.49 -2.33 -20.74
N ILE A 124 0.56 -2.61 -19.96
CA ILE A 124 1.47 -3.74 -20.23
C ILE A 124 0.73 -5.08 -20.08
N LEU A 125 -0.07 -5.22 -19.02
CA LEU A 125 -0.82 -6.45 -18.74
C LEU A 125 -1.81 -6.79 -19.87
N GLY A 126 -2.49 -5.77 -20.41
CA GLY A 126 -3.46 -5.94 -21.50
C GLY A 126 -2.84 -6.08 -22.89
N ASP A 127 -1.56 -5.74 -23.08
CA ASP A 127 -0.89 -5.82 -24.39
C ASP A 127 -0.48 -7.26 -24.69
N ARG A 128 -1.22 -7.91 -25.59
CA ARG A 128 -0.97 -9.30 -26.00
C ARG A 128 0.30 -9.47 -26.87
N HIS A 129 0.94 -8.39 -27.30
CA HIS A 129 2.25 -8.43 -27.97
C HIS A 129 3.41 -8.51 -26.99
N LYS A 130 3.17 -8.24 -25.70
CA LYS A 130 4.14 -8.40 -24.63
C LYS A 130 4.38 -9.88 -24.31
N SER A 131 5.61 -10.18 -23.89
CA SER A 131 5.98 -11.51 -23.41
C SER A 131 5.19 -11.92 -22.16
N ASN A 132 5.07 -13.22 -21.91
CA ASN A 132 4.45 -13.70 -20.67
C ASN A 132 5.15 -13.16 -19.43
N ALA A 133 6.48 -13.05 -19.43
CA ALA A 133 7.24 -12.51 -18.31
C ALA A 133 6.90 -11.03 -18.04
N GLU A 134 6.84 -10.16 -19.08
CA GLU A 134 6.44 -8.77 -18.92
C GLU A 134 5.02 -8.63 -18.40
N ARG A 135 4.10 -9.47 -18.90
CA ARG A 135 2.70 -9.44 -18.47
C ARG A 135 2.51 -10.02 -17.06
N ALA A 136 3.27 -11.05 -16.69
CA ALA A 136 3.26 -11.60 -15.33
C ALA A 136 3.83 -10.59 -14.32
N GLU A 137 4.94 -9.92 -14.64
CA GLU A 137 5.46 -8.81 -13.82
C GLU A 137 4.42 -7.70 -13.68
N ALA A 138 3.78 -7.30 -14.79
CA ALA A 138 2.75 -6.29 -14.78
C ALA A 138 1.52 -6.70 -13.94
N LEU A 139 1.11 -7.97 -13.98
CA LEU A 139 0.04 -8.50 -13.12
C LEU A 139 0.37 -8.29 -11.63
N LYS A 140 1.60 -8.62 -11.19
CA LYS A 140 2.06 -8.45 -9.81
C LYS A 140 1.97 -6.98 -9.38
N PHE A 141 2.44 -6.05 -10.22
CA PHE A 141 2.34 -4.61 -9.95
C PHE A 141 0.88 -4.13 -9.92
N VAL A 142 0.03 -4.56 -10.83
CA VAL A 142 -1.40 -4.18 -10.85
C VAL A 142 -2.10 -4.62 -9.57
N VAL A 143 -1.93 -5.89 -9.16
CA VAL A 143 -2.51 -6.44 -7.93
C VAL A 143 -2.09 -5.62 -6.72
N HIS A 144 -0.81 -5.31 -6.62
CA HIS A 144 -0.23 -4.55 -5.52
C HIS A 144 -0.75 -3.10 -5.49
N PHE A 145 -0.61 -2.37 -6.59
CA PHE A 145 -0.97 -0.95 -6.67
C PHE A 145 -2.47 -0.69 -6.52
N VAL A 146 -3.33 -1.64 -6.92
CA VAL A 146 -4.75 -1.56 -6.57
C VAL A 146 -4.94 -1.65 -5.05
N GLY A 147 -4.21 -2.50 -4.36
CA GLY A 147 -4.17 -2.51 -2.91
C GLY A 147 -3.72 -1.16 -2.35
N ASP A 148 -2.57 -0.67 -2.82
CA ASP A 148 -1.94 0.57 -2.36
C ASP A 148 -2.86 1.78 -2.44
N VAL A 149 -3.46 2.04 -3.60
CA VAL A 149 -4.32 3.21 -3.81
C VAL A 149 -5.58 3.19 -2.93
N HIS A 150 -5.95 2.03 -2.39
CA HIS A 150 -7.07 1.88 -1.45
C HIS A 150 -6.65 1.96 0.02
N GLN A 151 -5.34 1.96 0.34
CA GLN A 151 -4.85 2.27 1.68
C GLN A 151 -4.87 3.79 1.85
N PRO A 152 -5.67 4.34 2.78
CA PRO A 152 -5.88 5.79 2.84
C PRO A 152 -4.59 6.62 2.93
N LEU A 153 -3.60 6.18 3.69
CA LEU A 153 -2.34 6.90 3.88
C LEU A 153 -1.38 6.80 2.67
N HIS A 154 -1.70 5.96 1.67
CA HIS A 154 -1.01 5.98 0.36
C HIS A 154 -1.51 7.09 -0.57
N ALA A 155 -2.54 7.82 -0.15
CA ALA A 155 -3.02 9.04 -0.78
C ALA A 155 -3.20 10.14 0.28
N GLY A 156 -2.20 10.31 1.14
CA GLY A 156 -2.22 11.22 2.27
C GLY A 156 -2.38 12.70 1.87
N ASN A 157 -2.94 13.50 2.78
CA ASN A 157 -3.17 14.93 2.56
C ASN A 157 -2.30 15.83 3.45
N ARG A 158 -1.28 15.26 4.10
CA ARG A 158 -0.33 15.97 4.96
C ARG A 158 1.10 15.76 4.48
N ASP A 159 1.98 16.71 4.81
CA ASP A 159 3.42 16.58 4.58
C ASP A 159 4.06 15.78 5.73
N ASP A 160 3.69 14.48 5.83
CA ASP A 160 4.16 13.57 6.87
C ASP A 160 4.47 12.17 6.33
N LYS A 161 4.71 12.08 5.01
CA LYS A 161 4.98 10.84 4.29
C LYS A 161 3.86 9.79 4.49
N GLY A 162 2.62 10.22 4.36
CA GLY A 162 1.46 9.37 4.56
C GLY A 162 1.41 8.81 5.99
N GLY A 163 1.65 9.62 7.01
CA GLY A 163 1.59 9.22 8.42
C GLY A 163 2.82 8.46 8.94
N ASN A 164 3.89 8.29 8.13
CA ASN A 164 5.13 7.67 8.61
C ASN A 164 5.85 8.56 9.65
N ASP A 165 5.77 9.87 9.49
CA ASP A 165 6.35 10.82 10.45
C ASP A 165 5.40 11.08 11.65
N TYR A 166 4.14 10.61 11.59
CA TYR A 166 3.17 10.74 12.67
C TYR A 166 3.28 9.60 13.66
N GLN A 167 4.06 9.81 14.74
CA GLN A 167 4.31 8.78 15.76
C GLN A 167 3.11 8.61 16.69
N VAL A 168 2.74 7.36 16.95
CA VAL A 168 1.62 6.98 17.82
C VAL A 168 2.01 5.84 18.76
N GLN A 169 1.18 5.60 19.77
CA GLN A 169 1.26 4.43 20.63
C GLN A 169 0.07 3.50 20.38
N LEU A 170 0.35 2.23 20.15
CA LEU A 170 -0.62 1.14 20.09
C LEU A 170 -0.26 0.12 21.17
N ASP A 171 -1.19 -0.19 22.09
CA ASP A 171 -0.97 -1.10 23.22
C ASP A 171 0.29 -0.75 24.02
N GLY A 172 0.53 0.54 24.25
CA GLY A 172 1.70 1.03 24.98
C GLY A 172 3.04 0.93 24.24
N LYS A 173 3.04 0.49 22.98
CA LYS A 173 4.22 0.38 22.12
C LYS A 173 4.25 1.49 21.09
N GLY A 174 5.43 2.11 20.91
CA GLY A 174 5.65 3.13 19.89
C GLY A 174 5.57 2.54 18.47
N THR A 175 4.93 3.28 17.58
CA THR A 175 4.84 3.00 16.13
C THR A 175 4.48 4.30 15.39
N ASN A 176 4.28 4.23 14.08
CA ASN A 176 3.72 5.34 13.31
C ASN A 176 2.30 5.00 12.81
N LEU A 177 1.55 6.02 12.43
CA LEU A 177 0.16 5.87 12.00
C LEU A 177 0.06 5.06 10.70
N HIS A 178 1.03 5.21 9.79
CA HIS A 178 1.10 4.43 8.56
C HIS A 178 1.10 2.92 8.86
N SER A 179 2.03 2.44 9.71
CA SER A 179 2.10 1.02 10.09
C SER A 179 0.85 0.51 10.82
N VAL A 180 0.11 1.40 11.50
CA VAL A 180 -1.18 1.04 12.11
C VAL A 180 -2.19 0.67 11.03
N TRP A 181 -2.31 1.51 10.01
CA TRP A 181 -3.24 1.30 8.90
C TRP A 181 -2.80 0.14 7.99
N ASP A 182 -1.51 -0.03 7.73
CA ASP A 182 -1.01 -1.10 6.87
C ASP A 182 -1.36 -2.48 7.38
N SER A 183 -1.21 -2.72 8.69
CA SER A 183 -1.33 -4.07 9.19
C SER A 183 -1.74 -4.19 10.67
N LYS A 184 -1.24 -3.30 11.55
CA LYS A 184 -1.39 -3.52 12.98
C LYS A 184 -2.86 -3.51 13.42
N MET A 185 -3.67 -2.63 12.82
CA MET A 185 -5.10 -2.57 13.07
C MET A 185 -5.82 -3.82 12.53
N LEU A 186 -5.40 -4.36 11.38
CA LEU A 186 -5.96 -5.60 10.84
C LEU A 186 -5.64 -6.81 11.74
N TYR A 187 -4.44 -6.86 12.34
CA TYR A 187 -4.05 -7.93 13.25
C TYR A 187 -4.88 -7.98 14.55
N THR A 188 -5.60 -6.92 14.91
CA THR A 188 -6.52 -6.94 16.06
C THR A 188 -7.68 -7.92 15.90
N ARG A 189 -7.96 -8.39 14.66
CA ARG A 189 -8.95 -9.46 14.41
C ARG A 189 -8.48 -10.85 14.81
N ASP A 190 -7.18 -11.03 15.05
CA ASP A 190 -6.56 -12.33 15.37
C ASP A 190 -6.92 -13.45 14.37
N LEU A 191 -6.95 -13.09 13.08
CA LEU A 191 -7.27 -13.98 11.97
C LEU A 191 -6.07 -14.14 11.03
N LYS A 192 -5.87 -15.35 10.51
CA LYS A 192 -5.03 -15.56 9.33
C LYS A 192 -5.70 -14.92 8.11
N TRP A 193 -4.92 -14.49 7.13
CA TRP A 193 -5.43 -13.76 5.96
C TRP A 193 -6.54 -14.52 5.20
N GLN A 194 -6.49 -15.87 5.12
CA GLN A 194 -7.53 -16.68 4.45
C GLN A 194 -8.87 -16.54 5.18
N ALA A 195 -8.88 -16.80 6.49
CA ALA A 195 -10.08 -16.68 7.32
C ALA A 195 -10.60 -15.24 7.34
N TYR A 196 -9.71 -14.26 7.26
CA TYR A 196 -10.10 -12.86 7.18
C TYR A 196 -10.77 -12.54 5.84
N ALA A 197 -10.21 -13.01 4.72
CA ALA A 197 -10.83 -12.89 3.40
C ALA A 197 -12.21 -13.58 3.36
N ASP A 198 -12.33 -14.78 3.97
CA ASP A 198 -13.62 -15.50 4.08
C ASP A 198 -14.66 -14.65 4.84
N ARG A 199 -14.26 -14.07 5.97
CA ARG A 199 -15.15 -13.19 6.75
C ARG A 199 -15.60 -11.98 5.95
N LEU A 200 -14.68 -11.30 5.26
CA LEU A 200 -15.01 -10.12 4.47
C LEU A 200 -15.90 -10.46 3.26
N ALA A 201 -15.66 -11.61 2.62
CA ALA A 201 -16.49 -12.09 1.51
C ALA A 201 -17.92 -12.41 1.97
N ALA A 202 -18.08 -12.96 3.18
CA ALA A 202 -19.40 -13.31 3.76
C ALA A 202 -20.29 -12.08 4.03
N GLU A 203 -19.75 -10.86 4.04
CA GLU A 203 -20.53 -9.62 4.16
C GLU A 203 -21.37 -9.29 2.90
N GLY A 204 -21.22 -10.08 1.83
CA GLY A 204 -22.00 -9.95 0.61
C GLY A 204 -21.40 -8.96 -0.41
N PRO A 205 -22.18 -8.57 -1.43
CA PRO A 205 -21.70 -7.71 -2.51
C PRO A 205 -21.20 -6.34 -2.03
N VAL A 206 -20.18 -5.83 -2.70
CA VAL A 206 -19.63 -4.49 -2.44
C VAL A 206 -20.35 -3.46 -3.30
N THR A 207 -20.88 -2.41 -2.69
CA THR A 207 -21.36 -1.23 -3.40
C THR A 207 -20.24 -0.22 -3.48
N LEU A 208 -19.72 -0.01 -4.69
CA LEU A 208 -18.66 0.97 -4.92
C LEU A 208 -19.19 2.41 -4.83
N PRO A 209 -18.40 3.34 -4.27
CA PRO A 209 -18.72 4.77 -4.32
C PRO A 209 -18.92 5.23 -5.76
N LYS A 210 -19.92 6.11 -5.96
CA LYS A 210 -20.10 6.77 -7.25
C LYS A 210 -19.18 7.99 -7.33
N PRO A 211 -18.52 8.23 -8.47
CA PRO A 211 -17.72 9.43 -8.64
C PRO A 211 -18.59 10.68 -8.48
N GLN A 212 -18.06 11.69 -7.79
CA GLN A 212 -18.74 12.97 -7.64
C GLN A 212 -18.78 13.76 -8.98
N ALA A 213 -17.76 13.54 -9.83
CA ALA A 213 -17.69 14.01 -11.20
C ALA A 213 -17.06 12.93 -12.08
N PRO A 214 -17.39 12.87 -13.37
CA PRO A 214 -16.67 11.97 -14.28
C PRO A 214 -15.18 12.33 -14.28
N LEU A 215 -14.33 11.38 -13.88
CA LEU A 215 -12.89 11.48 -14.05
C LEU A 215 -12.50 10.64 -15.26
N ASP A 216 -11.64 11.20 -16.11
CA ASP A 216 -11.08 10.47 -17.25
C ASP A 216 -10.22 9.28 -16.80
N ASN A 217 -9.78 9.30 -15.54
CA ASN A 217 -8.92 8.30 -14.95
C ASN A 217 -9.55 7.70 -13.68
N PRO A 218 -10.00 6.44 -13.70
CA PRO A 218 -10.62 5.80 -12.55
C PRO A 218 -9.67 5.63 -11.36
N TYR A 219 -8.37 5.49 -11.60
CA TYR A 219 -7.37 5.31 -10.55
C TYR A 219 -7.18 6.60 -9.73
N ALA A 220 -7.32 7.76 -10.38
CA ALA A 220 -7.32 9.05 -9.70
C ALA A 220 -8.49 9.17 -8.72
N GLN A 221 -9.68 8.72 -9.13
CA GLN A 221 -10.84 8.69 -8.23
C GLN A 221 -10.56 7.84 -6.98
N TRP A 222 -9.94 6.67 -7.13
CA TRP A 222 -9.62 5.79 -5.99
C TRP A 222 -8.66 6.46 -5.01
N ALA A 223 -7.70 7.24 -5.52
CA ALA A 223 -6.79 8.02 -4.70
C ALA A 223 -7.50 9.19 -4.00
N GLU A 224 -8.40 9.91 -4.69
CA GLU A 224 -9.21 10.98 -4.10
C GLU A 224 -10.08 10.44 -2.95
N GLU A 225 -10.76 9.31 -3.13
CA GLU A 225 -11.51 8.63 -2.07
C GLU A 225 -10.66 8.29 -0.85
N SER A 226 -9.44 7.80 -1.07
CA SER A 226 -8.48 7.50 0.00
C SER A 226 -8.06 8.78 0.74
N CYS A 227 -7.77 9.85 0.01
CA CYS A 227 -7.48 11.17 0.57
C CYS A 227 -8.65 11.72 1.42
N GLU A 228 -9.89 11.62 0.92
CA GLU A 228 -11.09 12.06 1.64
C GLU A 228 -11.30 11.33 2.97
N ILE A 229 -10.85 10.07 3.06
CA ILE A 229 -10.87 9.31 4.32
C ILE A 229 -9.85 9.90 5.28
N VAL A 230 -8.64 10.19 4.81
CA VAL A 230 -7.56 10.81 5.63
C VAL A 230 -7.95 12.20 6.13
N ALA A 231 -8.72 12.94 5.35
CA ALA A 231 -9.17 14.29 5.68
C ALA A 231 -10.26 14.35 6.77
N LYS A 232 -10.86 13.20 7.14
CA LYS A 232 -11.94 13.17 8.14
C LYS A 232 -11.41 13.45 9.55
N ASP A 233 -12.21 14.16 10.34
CA ASP A 233 -11.93 14.41 11.74
C ASP A 233 -11.72 13.09 12.51
N GLY A 234 -10.68 13.05 13.32
CA GLY A 234 -10.32 11.88 14.12
C GLY A 234 -9.64 10.73 13.35
N PHE A 235 -9.31 10.91 12.07
CA PHE A 235 -8.44 9.98 11.36
C PHE A 235 -7.02 9.98 11.96
N TYR A 236 -6.47 11.17 12.21
CA TYR A 236 -5.27 11.36 13.01
C TYR A 236 -5.66 11.48 14.49
N PRO A 237 -5.19 10.59 15.37
CA PRO A 237 -5.55 10.66 16.78
C PRO A 237 -4.77 11.80 17.49
N ASP A 238 -5.45 12.88 17.87
CA ASP A 238 -4.82 14.07 18.54
C ASP A 238 -4.01 13.70 19.79
N SER A 239 -4.43 12.64 20.49
CA SER A 239 -3.71 12.12 21.66
C SER A 239 -2.44 11.36 21.31
N HIS A 240 -2.12 11.15 20.04
CA HIS A 240 -1.09 10.22 19.58
C HIS A 240 -1.25 8.77 20.14
N LYS A 241 -2.49 8.38 20.47
CA LYS A 241 -2.81 7.03 20.96
C LYS A 241 -3.82 6.36 20.05
N VAL A 242 -3.51 5.15 19.66
CA VAL A 242 -4.42 4.23 18.97
C VAL A 242 -4.96 3.29 20.05
N ASP A 243 -6.10 3.70 20.61
CA ASP A 243 -6.83 2.95 21.61
C ASP A 243 -7.95 2.12 20.98
N ASP A 244 -8.65 1.33 21.80
CA ASP A 244 -9.77 0.49 21.34
C ASP A 244 -10.86 1.30 20.65
N ALA A 245 -11.11 2.54 21.09
CA ALA A 245 -12.10 3.41 20.46
C ALA A 245 -11.65 3.86 19.05
N TYR A 246 -10.36 4.13 18.88
CA TYR A 246 -9.79 4.41 17.56
C TYR A 246 -9.91 3.22 16.63
N VAL A 247 -9.53 2.03 17.11
CA VAL A 247 -9.61 0.77 16.35
C VAL A 247 -11.07 0.47 15.98
N ALA A 248 -11.99 0.53 16.95
CA ALA A 248 -13.41 0.26 16.70
C ALA A 248 -14.03 1.18 15.63
N ARG A 249 -13.58 2.44 15.55
CA ARG A 249 -14.05 3.40 14.53
C ARG A 249 -13.42 3.18 13.17
N ASN A 250 -12.11 2.90 13.10
CA ASN A 250 -11.35 2.93 11.85
C ASN A 250 -11.14 1.56 11.20
N LEU A 251 -11.16 0.47 11.97
CA LEU A 251 -11.04 -0.88 11.41
C LEU A 251 -12.15 -1.21 10.40
N PRO A 252 -13.45 -0.88 10.63
CA PRO A 252 -14.47 -1.08 9.61
C PRO A 252 -14.23 -0.27 8.32
N VAL A 253 -13.60 0.91 8.42
CA VAL A 253 -13.21 1.71 7.25
C VAL A 253 -12.11 0.99 6.47
N ALA A 254 -11.08 0.49 7.14
CA ALA A 254 -10.02 -0.29 6.52
C ALA A 254 -10.57 -1.56 5.83
N GLU A 255 -11.46 -2.29 6.51
CA GLU A 255 -12.12 -3.49 5.96
C GLU A 255 -12.97 -3.16 4.72
N THR A 256 -13.67 -2.03 4.72
CA THR A 256 -14.42 -1.55 3.55
C THR A 256 -13.46 -1.28 2.38
N ARG A 257 -12.34 -0.58 2.63
CA ARG A 257 -11.35 -0.31 1.58
C ARG A 257 -10.73 -1.57 1.00
N LEU A 258 -10.46 -2.61 1.82
CA LEU A 258 -9.99 -3.91 1.34
C LEU A 258 -11.01 -4.58 0.41
N ARG A 259 -12.31 -4.52 0.74
CA ARG A 259 -13.38 -5.09 -0.07
C ARG A 259 -13.56 -4.32 -1.39
N GLU A 260 -13.52 -2.99 -1.34
CA GLU A 260 -13.58 -2.14 -2.53
C GLU A 260 -12.38 -2.39 -3.46
N ALA A 261 -11.16 -2.52 -2.91
CA ALA A 261 -9.96 -2.87 -3.65
C ALA A 261 -10.10 -4.23 -4.33
N GLY A 262 -10.58 -5.26 -3.62
CA GLY A 262 -10.83 -6.59 -4.18
C GLY A 262 -11.84 -6.57 -5.33
N LYS A 263 -12.96 -5.84 -5.17
CA LYS A 263 -13.96 -5.70 -6.23
C LYS A 263 -13.40 -4.98 -7.46
N ARG A 264 -12.71 -3.85 -7.26
CA ARG A 264 -12.13 -3.04 -8.35
C ARG A 264 -11.02 -3.78 -9.07
N LEU A 265 -10.20 -4.55 -8.34
CA LEU A 265 -9.18 -5.40 -8.93
C LEU A 265 -9.81 -6.49 -9.81
N ALA A 266 -10.88 -7.13 -9.34
CA ALA A 266 -11.60 -8.13 -10.14
C ALA A 266 -12.15 -7.52 -11.44
N ASP A 267 -12.86 -6.38 -11.34
CA ASP A 267 -13.42 -5.70 -12.51
C ASP A 267 -12.33 -5.27 -13.51
N LEU A 268 -11.20 -4.78 -12.99
CA LEU A 268 -10.06 -4.37 -13.80
C LEU A 268 -9.43 -5.55 -14.52
N LEU A 269 -9.19 -6.66 -13.83
CA LEU A 269 -8.62 -7.88 -14.43
C LEU A 269 -9.57 -8.52 -15.42
N ASN A 270 -10.87 -8.62 -15.12
CA ASN A 270 -11.88 -9.14 -16.05
C ASN A 270 -11.87 -8.31 -17.35
N LYS A 271 -11.88 -6.98 -17.25
CA LYS A 271 -11.84 -6.09 -18.42
C LYS A 271 -10.53 -6.16 -19.22
N THR A 272 -9.40 -6.37 -18.53
CA THR A 272 -8.06 -6.27 -19.16
C THR A 272 -7.64 -7.58 -19.80
N LEU A 273 -8.10 -8.72 -19.29
CA LEU A 273 -7.66 -10.05 -19.69
C LEU A 273 -8.66 -10.80 -20.58
N ASP A 274 -9.88 -10.29 -20.76
CA ASP A 274 -10.82 -10.77 -21.80
C ASP A 274 -10.32 -10.45 -23.23
#